data_c05c744d3b1966491b130ceb41b3d409
#
_entry.id   c05c744d3b1966491b130ceb41b3d409
#
_cell.length_a   1.000
_cell.length_b   1.000
_cell.length_c   1.000
_cell.angle_alpha   90.00
_cell.angle_beta   90.00
_cell.angle_gamma   90.00
#
_symmetry.space_group_name_H-M   'P 1'
#
loop_
_entity.id
_entity.type
_entity.pdbx_description
1 polymer ?
#
loop_
_entity_poly.entity_id
_entity_poly.type
_entity_poly.pdbx_seq_one_letter_code
_entity_poly.pdbx_strand_id
1 'polypeptide(L)'
;MMAATRFLIPLGIFIGVAAFLFKGLSLDPKEVPSPLIGKAAPDFSLPLLNNYETRFANSDMVGEVWLLNVFASWCGPCLDEHPIIVNFARSNTVPVLGFNYKDRPQAAAQWLDRHGDPYSKVVLDIDGRIGLDYGVYGVPETFLIDREGFIRYKKIGPLTQLDVSEDILPLIEELSR
;
A
#
# COMPACT_ATOMS: atom_id res chain seq x y z
N MET A 1 -30.42 -44.25 27.05
CA MET A 1 -30.52 -43.07 26.19
C MET A 1 -29.70 -41.86 26.66
N MET A 2 -29.28 -41.74 27.93
CA MET A 2 -28.51 -40.58 28.46
C MET A 2 -27.02 -40.52 28.03
N ALA A 3 -26.40 -41.63 27.58
CA ALA A 3 -25.01 -41.65 27.22
C ALA A 3 -24.71 -40.97 25.87
N ALA A 4 -25.64 -41.05 24.91
CA ALA A 4 -25.43 -40.42 23.57
C ALA A 4 -25.56 -38.90 23.62
N THR A 5 -26.44 -38.34 24.44
CA THR A 5 -26.68 -36.90 24.57
C THR A 5 -25.45 -36.19 25.13
N ARG A 6 -24.67 -36.86 25.99
CA ARG A 6 -23.41 -36.34 26.56
C ARG A 6 -22.36 -36.01 25.51
N PHE A 7 -22.33 -36.72 24.37
CA PHE A 7 -21.39 -36.50 23.26
C PHE A 7 -21.99 -35.67 22.14
N LEU A 8 -23.33 -35.71 21.96
CA LEU A 8 -23.99 -34.94 20.89
C LEU A 8 -24.00 -33.44 21.15
N ILE A 9 -24.07 -33.00 22.40
CA ILE A 9 -24.05 -31.57 22.75
C ILE A 9 -22.68 -30.95 22.44
N PRO A 10 -21.54 -31.51 22.93
CA PRO A 10 -20.23 -30.98 22.58
C PRO A 10 -19.94 -31.02 21.06
N LEU A 11 -20.36 -32.08 20.37
CA LEU A 11 -20.23 -32.24 18.94
C LEU A 11 -21.03 -31.14 18.18
N GLY A 12 -22.26 -30.85 18.60
CA GLY A 12 -23.09 -29.80 18.03
C GLY A 12 -22.46 -28.42 18.21
N ILE A 13 -21.91 -28.12 19.39
CA ILE A 13 -21.19 -26.88 19.67
C ILE A 13 -19.96 -26.78 18.81
N PHE A 14 -19.17 -27.85 18.69
CA PHE A 14 -17.97 -27.89 17.86
C PHE A 14 -18.29 -27.60 16.39
N ILE A 15 -19.32 -28.26 15.84
CA ILE A 15 -19.75 -28.05 14.46
C ILE A 15 -20.22 -26.59 14.27
N GLY A 16 -20.97 -26.03 15.22
CA GLY A 16 -21.43 -24.65 15.16
C GLY A 16 -20.28 -23.64 15.16
N VAL A 17 -19.29 -23.83 16.04
CA VAL A 17 -18.09 -23.00 16.11
C VAL A 17 -17.24 -23.14 14.85
N ALA A 18 -17.06 -24.38 14.36
CA ALA A 18 -16.30 -24.64 13.13
C ALA A 18 -16.95 -23.96 11.91
N ALA A 19 -18.28 -24.04 11.77
CA ALA A 19 -19.01 -23.37 10.70
C ALA A 19 -18.93 -21.85 10.80
N PHE A 20 -19.00 -21.29 12.00
CA PHE A 20 -18.86 -19.86 12.25
C PHE A 20 -17.44 -19.36 11.88
N LEU A 21 -16.40 -20.09 12.31
CA LEU A 21 -15.02 -19.77 11.98
C LEU A 21 -14.76 -19.91 10.48
N PHE A 22 -15.29 -20.95 9.85
CA PHE A 22 -15.16 -21.15 8.39
C PHE A 22 -15.78 -20.00 7.61
N LYS A 23 -16.97 -19.52 8.03
CA LYS A 23 -17.59 -18.34 7.43
C LYS A 23 -16.79 -17.06 7.70
N GLY A 24 -16.21 -16.94 8.91
CA GLY A 24 -15.32 -15.81 9.24
C GLY A 24 -14.05 -15.75 8.40
N LEU A 25 -13.47 -16.91 8.06
CA LEU A 25 -12.28 -17.00 7.19
C LEU A 25 -12.57 -16.63 5.71
N SER A 26 -13.84 -16.69 5.29
CA SER A 26 -14.25 -16.29 3.94
C SER A 26 -14.52 -14.79 3.78
N LEU A 27 -14.51 -14.04 4.89
CA LEU A 27 -14.61 -12.58 4.86
C LEU A 27 -13.22 -12.01 4.50
N ASP A 28 -13.16 -11.20 3.45
CA ASP A 28 -11.90 -10.53 3.06
C ASP A 28 -11.64 -9.36 4.03
N PRO A 29 -10.60 -9.41 4.87
CA PRO A 29 -10.27 -8.33 5.78
C PRO A 29 -9.81 -7.04 5.08
N LYS A 30 -9.63 -7.09 3.75
CA LYS A 30 -9.19 -5.94 2.94
C LYS A 30 -10.32 -4.95 2.62
N GLU A 31 -11.57 -5.30 2.88
CA GLU A 31 -12.73 -4.42 2.61
C GLU A 31 -12.94 -3.31 3.67
N VAL A 32 -12.12 -3.24 4.73
CA VAL A 32 -12.23 -2.13 5.68
C VAL A 32 -11.55 -0.91 5.11
N PRO A 33 -12.30 0.15 4.75
CA PRO A 33 -11.70 1.39 4.26
C PRO A 33 -10.69 1.92 5.27
N SER A 34 -9.50 2.29 4.79
CA SER A 34 -8.49 2.88 5.68
C SER A 34 -9.05 4.13 6.37
N PRO A 35 -8.87 4.26 7.69
CA PRO A 35 -9.31 5.44 8.43
C PRO A 35 -8.61 6.73 7.98
N LEU A 36 -7.60 6.63 7.11
CA LEU A 36 -6.85 7.76 6.56
C LEU A 36 -7.45 8.31 5.25
N ILE A 37 -8.39 7.59 4.61
CA ILE A 37 -9.07 8.11 3.42
C ILE A 37 -9.86 9.37 3.80
N GLY A 38 -9.68 10.45 3.03
CA GLY A 38 -10.27 11.77 3.28
C GLY A 38 -9.54 12.59 4.35
N LYS A 39 -8.41 12.11 4.87
CA LYS A 39 -7.56 12.88 5.81
C LYS A 39 -6.29 13.36 5.12
N ALA A 40 -5.70 14.42 5.67
CA ALA A 40 -4.40 14.90 5.24
C ALA A 40 -3.36 13.78 5.41
N ALA A 41 -2.54 13.60 4.38
CA ALA A 41 -1.40 12.69 4.44
C ALA A 41 -0.45 13.15 5.55
N PRO A 42 0.04 12.23 6.41
CA PRO A 42 1.01 12.58 7.43
C PRO A 42 2.24 13.26 6.84
N ASP A 43 2.69 14.31 7.48
CA ASP A 43 3.86 15.06 7.03
C ASP A 43 5.13 14.22 7.18
N PHE A 44 5.99 14.31 6.17
CA PHE A 44 7.32 13.75 6.25
C PHE A 44 8.36 14.66 5.59
N SER A 45 9.60 14.48 6.03
CA SER A 45 10.78 14.98 5.34
C SER A 45 11.84 13.90 5.45
N LEU A 46 12.09 13.19 4.35
CA LEU A 46 12.93 12.00 4.27
C LEU A 46 14.10 12.18 3.30
N PRO A 47 15.24 11.52 3.52
CA PRO A 47 16.35 11.55 2.58
C PRO A 47 15.98 10.85 1.26
N LEU A 48 16.52 11.35 0.16
CA LEU A 48 16.40 10.72 -1.16
C LEU A 48 17.39 9.57 -1.33
N LEU A 49 16.96 8.52 -2.04
CA LEU A 49 17.80 7.36 -2.34
C LEU A 49 19.06 7.73 -3.17
N ASN A 50 18.92 8.65 -4.11
CA ASN A 50 20.00 9.07 -5.00
C ASN A 50 20.92 10.15 -4.39
N ASN A 51 20.49 10.80 -3.30
CA ASN A 51 21.26 11.80 -2.58
C ASN A 51 20.78 11.90 -1.13
N TYR A 52 21.44 11.22 -0.21
CA TYR A 52 21.05 11.13 1.21
C TYR A 52 21.12 12.46 1.97
N GLU A 53 21.86 13.42 1.48
CA GLU A 53 21.95 14.76 2.07
C GLU A 53 20.76 15.64 1.67
N THR A 54 20.11 15.30 0.55
CA THR A 54 18.90 15.99 0.10
C THR A 54 17.68 15.36 0.73
N ARG A 55 16.84 16.21 1.31
CA ARG A 55 15.56 15.78 1.87
C ARG A 55 14.42 16.18 0.93
N PHE A 56 13.43 15.34 0.88
CA PHE A 56 12.19 15.56 0.15
C PHE A 56 11.01 15.46 1.13
N ALA A 57 10.08 16.39 1.04
CA ALA A 57 8.88 16.44 1.87
C ALA A 57 7.63 16.24 1.01
N ASN A 58 6.56 15.68 1.60
CA ASN A 58 5.27 15.59 0.91
C ASN A 58 4.69 16.97 0.56
N SER A 59 5.05 18.02 1.30
CA SER A 59 4.70 19.40 0.97
C SER A 59 5.25 19.87 -0.39
N ASP A 60 6.33 19.23 -0.90
CA ASP A 60 6.88 19.55 -2.22
C ASP A 60 5.98 19.06 -3.36
N MET A 61 4.95 18.24 -3.05
CA MET A 61 3.95 17.73 -3.99
C MET A 61 2.63 18.51 -3.95
N VAL A 62 2.51 19.53 -3.10
CA VAL A 62 1.28 20.36 -3.03
C VAL A 62 1.01 21.01 -4.39
N GLY A 63 -0.23 20.89 -4.86
CA GLY A 63 -0.66 21.35 -6.18
C GLY A 63 -0.70 20.25 -7.24
N GLU A 64 -0.17 19.06 -6.95
CA GLU A 64 -0.17 17.91 -7.86
C GLU A 64 -0.97 16.74 -7.27
N VAL A 65 -1.65 15.99 -8.13
CA VAL A 65 -2.16 14.64 -7.79
C VAL A 65 -1.03 13.65 -8.00
N TRP A 66 -0.79 12.75 -7.05
CA TRP A 66 0.35 11.84 -7.11
C TRP A 66 0.08 10.50 -6.44
N LEU A 67 0.81 9.48 -6.85
CA LEU A 67 0.83 8.17 -6.20
C LEU A 67 2.02 8.05 -5.27
N LEU A 68 1.79 7.50 -4.08
CA LEU A 68 2.81 7.02 -3.15
C LEU A 68 2.78 5.50 -3.16
N ASN A 69 3.84 4.85 -3.63
CA ASN A 69 3.97 3.40 -3.59
C ASN A 69 5.02 3.00 -2.54
N VAL A 70 4.57 2.27 -1.54
CA VAL A 70 5.40 1.78 -0.43
C VAL A 70 5.97 0.42 -0.81
N PHE A 71 7.29 0.33 -0.89
CA PHE A 71 7.99 -0.87 -1.33
C PHE A 71 9.26 -1.15 -0.52
N ALA A 72 9.79 -2.35 -0.69
CA ALA A 72 11.11 -2.72 -0.16
C ALA A 72 11.78 -3.77 -1.06
N SER A 73 13.11 -3.79 -1.08
CA SER A 73 13.88 -4.75 -1.88
C SER A 73 13.71 -6.20 -1.43
N TRP A 74 13.38 -6.42 -0.16
CA TRP A 74 13.13 -7.73 0.44
C TRP A 74 11.69 -8.23 0.26
N CYS A 75 10.81 -7.44 -0.36
CA CYS A 75 9.39 -7.71 -0.50
C CYS A 75 9.11 -8.49 -1.81
N GLY A 76 8.75 -9.76 -1.71
CA GLY A 76 8.37 -10.59 -2.86
C GLY A 76 7.15 -10.06 -3.62
N PRO A 77 6.01 -9.78 -2.94
CA PRO A 77 4.81 -9.24 -3.60
C PRO A 77 5.02 -7.86 -4.26
N CYS A 78 6.02 -7.06 -3.80
CA CYS A 78 6.38 -5.81 -4.47
C CYS A 78 6.97 -6.06 -5.86
N LEU A 79 7.67 -7.19 -6.03
CA LEU A 79 8.18 -7.59 -7.34
C LEU A 79 7.04 -8.00 -8.29
N ASP A 80 5.99 -8.60 -7.77
CA ASP A 80 4.83 -9.02 -8.57
C ASP A 80 4.04 -7.81 -9.11
N GLU A 81 3.90 -6.73 -8.33
CA GLU A 81 3.20 -5.50 -8.78
C GLU A 81 4.09 -4.57 -9.61
N HIS A 82 5.41 -4.69 -9.50
CA HIS A 82 6.35 -3.72 -10.08
C HIS A 82 6.15 -3.46 -11.58
N PRO A 83 5.87 -4.47 -12.44
CA PRO A 83 5.55 -4.22 -13.84
C PRO A 83 4.33 -3.33 -14.06
N ILE A 84 3.34 -3.38 -13.15
CA ILE A 84 2.13 -2.55 -13.21
C ILE A 84 2.49 -1.09 -12.89
N ILE A 85 3.29 -0.87 -11.83
CA ILE A 85 3.79 0.46 -11.47
C ILE A 85 4.65 1.05 -12.59
N VAL A 86 5.54 0.26 -13.20
CA VAL A 86 6.36 0.67 -14.36
C VAL A 86 5.48 1.10 -15.54
N ASN A 87 4.46 0.32 -15.88
CA ASN A 87 3.55 0.65 -16.98
C ASN A 87 2.72 1.90 -16.66
N PHE A 88 2.25 2.05 -15.42
CA PHE A 88 1.53 3.23 -14.98
C PHE A 88 2.42 4.49 -15.07
N ALA A 89 3.63 4.45 -14.55
CA ALA A 89 4.56 5.59 -14.59
C ALA A 89 4.89 6.03 -16.03
N ARG A 90 4.99 5.08 -16.98
CA ARG A 90 5.23 5.38 -18.40
C ARG A 90 4.07 6.13 -19.06
N SER A 91 2.85 6.02 -18.55
CA SER A 91 1.72 6.79 -19.06
C SER A 91 1.79 8.28 -18.72
N ASN A 92 2.69 8.68 -17.81
CA ASN A 92 2.87 10.06 -17.31
C ASN A 92 1.56 10.72 -16.85
N THR A 93 0.62 9.93 -16.35
CA THR A 93 -0.69 10.44 -15.91
C THR A 93 -0.53 11.31 -14.66
N VAL A 94 0.19 10.80 -13.65
CA VAL A 94 0.60 11.52 -12.44
C VAL A 94 1.96 10.99 -11.98
N PRO A 95 2.76 11.79 -11.22
CA PRO A 95 4.03 11.32 -10.69
C PRO A 95 3.82 10.18 -9.69
N VAL A 96 4.72 9.20 -9.70
CA VAL A 96 4.80 8.13 -8.72
C VAL A 96 6.01 8.36 -7.82
N LEU A 97 5.78 8.52 -6.52
CA LEU A 97 6.81 8.61 -5.50
C LEU A 97 7.06 7.22 -4.90
N GLY A 98 8.29 6.75 -4.94
CA GLY A 98 8.70 5.53 -4.25
C GLY A 98 8.97 5.80 -2.78
N PHE A 99 8.31 5.07 -1.91
CA PHE A 99 8.51 5.13 -0.47
C PHE A 99 9.17 3.84 0.01
N ASN A 100 10.49 3.87 0.15
CA ASN A 100 11.27 2.69 0.52
C ASN A 100 11.22 2.48 2.05
N TYR A 101 10.60 1.39 2.46
CA TYR A 101 10.21 1.11 3.84
C TYR A 101 11.09 0.06 4.49
N LYS A 102 11.72 0.41 5.63
CA LYS A 102 12.55 -0.51 6.45
C LYS A 102 13.54 -1.33 5.63
N ASP A 103 14.26 -0.66 4.76
CA ASP A 103 15.16 -1.29 3.82
C ASP A 103 16.56 -0.66 3.89
N ARG A 104 17.53 -1.38 3.34
CA ARG A 104 18.88 -0.86 3.18
C ARG A 104 18.97 -0.08 1.86
N PRO A 105 19.43 1.18 1.88
CA PRO A 105 19.45 2.03 0.69
C PRO A 105 20.18 1.38 -0.51
N GLN A 106 21.29 0.69 -0.26
CA GLN A 106 22.05 0.01 -1.31
C GLN A 106 21.27 -1.16 -1.92
N ALA A 107 20.48 -1.87 -1.10
CA ALA A 107 19.64 -2.97 -1.59
C ALA A 107 18.47 -2.43 -2.42
N ALA A 108 17.83 -1.33 -1.99
CA ALA A 108 16.79 -0.64 -2.75
C ALA A 108 17.32 -0.13 -4.11
N ALA A 109 18.49 0.51 -4.12
CA ALA A 109 19.11 0.98 -5.35
C ALA A 109 19.41 -0.16 -6.34
N GLN A 110 20.01 -1.26 -5.86
CA GLN A 110 20.29 -2.44 -6.68
C GLN A 110 19.03 -3.12 -7.20
N TRP A 111 17.94 -3.11 -6.40
CA TRP A 111 16.66 -3.66 -6.79
C TRP A 111 16.04 -2.84 -7.93
N LEU A 112 16.01 -1.51 -7.81
CA LEU A 112 15.52 -0.62 -8.87
C LEU A 112 16.39 -0.68 -10.15
N ASP A 113 17.70 -0.77 -10.00
CA ASP A 113 18.63 -0.93 -11.13
C ASP A 113 18.37 -2.22 -11.93
N ARG A 114 18.02 -3.28 -11.23
CA ARG A 114 17.72 -4.61 -11.82
C ARG A 114 16.33 -4.69 -12.46
N HIS A 115 15.33 -4.09 -11.84
CA HIS A 115 13.91 -4.25 -12.23
C HIS A 115 13.34 -3.01 -12.95
N GLY A 116 14.10 -1.93 -13.03
CA GLY A 116 13.70 -0.63 -13.54
C GLY A 116 13.22 0.31 -12.44
N ASP A 117 13.42 1.61 -12.65
CA ASP A 117 12.98 2.66 -11.72
C ASP A 117 11.79 3.42 -12.31
N PRO A 118 10.55 3.21 -11.82
CA PRO A 118 9.36 3.91 -12.26
C PRO A 118 9.13 5.23 -11.51
N TYR A 119 9.91 5.51 -10.46
CA TYR A 119 9.62 6.57 -9.52
C TYR A 119 10.23 7.90 -9.96
N SER A 120 9.47 8.98 -9.82
CA SER A 120 9.97 10.35 -9.99
C SER A 120 11.04 10.69 -8.94
N LYS A 121 10.85 10.17 -7.74
CA LYS A 121 11.80 10.22 -6.62
C LYS A 121 11.59 9.00 -5.74
N VAL A 122 12.64 8.63 -4.99
CA VAL A 122 12.54 7.57 -3.95
C VAL A 122 12.99 8.16 -2.63
N VAL A 123 12.11 8.12 -1.62
CA VAL A 123 12.41 8.52 -0.24
C VAL A 123 12.67 7.31 0.65
N LEU A 124 13.50 7.48 1.67
CA LEU A 124 13.97 6.40 2.54
C LEU A 124 13.39 6.54 3.96
N ASP A 125 12.47 5.65 4.31
CA ASP A 125 11.95 5.49 5.69
C ASP A 125 12.63 4.28 6.35
N ILE A 126 13.91 4.46 6.69
CA ILE A 126 14.80 3.38 7.15
C ILE A 126 14.31 2.74 8.45
N ASP A 127 13.81 3.56 9.38
CA ASP A 127 13.30 3.10 10.68
C ASP A 127 11.79 2.75 10.63
N GLY A 128 11.09 3.09 9.56
CA GLY A 128 9.68 2.79 9.34
C GLY A 128 8.71 3.63 10.15
N ARG A 129 9.16 4.78 10.66
CA ARG A 129 8.32 5.66 11.52
C ARG A 129 7.24 6.36 10.72
N ILE A 130 7.59 6.89 9.57
CA ILE A 130 6.63 7.57 8.70
C ILE A 130 5.62 6.58 8.12
N GLY A 131 6.10 5.39 7.70
CA GLY A 131 5.18 4.32 7.28
C GLY A 131 4.16 3.95 8.38
N LEU A 132 4.57 3.98 9.65
CA LEU A 132 3.64 3.77 10.77
C LEU A 132 2.58 4.89 10.85
N ASP A 133 2.97 6.16 10.66
CA ASP A 133 2.04 7.30 10.65
C ASP A 133 1.04 7.18 9.47
N TYR A 134 1.47 6.67 8.31
CA TYR A 134 0.62 6.32 7.17
C TYR A 134 -0.22 5.05 7.39
N GLY A 135 -0.10 4.41 8.57
CA GLY A 135 -0.79 3.15 8.86
C GLY A 135 -0.38 2.04 7.90
N VAL A 136 0.89 1.98 7.53
CA VAL A 136 1.45 0.88 6.72
C VAL A 136 1.57 -0.36 7.60
N TYR A 137 0.83 -1.39 7.25
CA TYR A 137 0.85 -2.68 7.96
C TYR A 137 1.92 -3.63 7.39
N GLY A 138 2.26 -3.41 6.13
CA GLY A 138 3.22 -4.20 5.38
C GLY A 138 3.48 -3.61 4.01
N VAL A 139 4.27 -4.29 3.20
CA VAL A 139 4.55 -3.89 1.83
C VAL A 139 4.12 -4.98 0.86
N PRO A 140 3.59 -4.62 -0.32
CA PRO A 140 3.41 -3.25 -0.81
C PRO A 140 2.09 -2.62 -0.34
N GLU A 141 2.05 -1.29 -0.32
CA GLU A 141 0.84 -0.48 -0.21
C GLU A 141 0.93 0.71 -1.17
N THR A 142 -0.22 1.15 -1.71
CA THR A 142 -0.27 2.28 -2.64
C THR A 142 -1.32 3.29 -2.18
N PHE A 143 -0.96 4.56 -2.21
CA PHE A 143 -1.85 5.67 -1.87
C PHE A 143 -1.99 6.62 -3.07
N LEU A 144 -3.18 7.14 -3.31
CA LEU A 144 -3.42 8.29 -4.18
C LEU A 144 -3.67 9.51 -3.31
N ILE A 145 -2.92 10.56 -3.56
CA ILE A 145 -2.97 11.81 -2.78
C ILE A 145 -3.31 12.95 -3.75
N ASP A 146 -4.25 13.81 -3.32
CA ASP A 146 -4.71 14.93 -4.13
C ASP A 146 -3.80 16.17 -4.03
N ARG A 147 -4.19 17.23 -4.74
CA ARG A 147 -3.44 18.50 -4.82
C ARG A 147 -3.33 19.21 -3.48
N GLU A 148 -4.29 19.02 -2.59
CA GLU A 148 -4.35 19.59 -1.24
C GLU A 148 -3.60 18.72 -0.21
N GLY A 149 -3.09 17.56 -0.63
CA GLY A 149 -2.37 16.61 0.24
C GLY A 149 -3.27 15.66 1.01
N PHE A 150 -4.54 15.45 0.60
CA PHE A 150 -5.44 14.47 1.24
C PHE A 150 -5.33 13.11 0.56
N ILE A 151 -5.35 12.05 1.37
CA ILE A 151 -5.40 10.66 0.89
C ILE A 151 -6.80 10.38 0.34
N ARG A 152 -6.89 10.04 -0.95
CA ARG A 152 -8.15 9.75 -1.64
C ARG A 152 -8.37 8.26 -1.88
N TYR A 153 -7.28 7.49 -1.96
CA TYR A 153 -7.32 6.06 -2.15
C TYR A 153 -6.18 5.38 -1.39
N LYS A 154 -6.41 4.18 -0.91
CA LYS A 154 -5.39 3.31 -0.32
C LYS A 154 -5.63 1.87 -0.73
N LYS A 155 -4.62 1.24 -1.33
CA LYS A 155 -4.55 -0.20 -1.57
C LYS A 155 -3.59 -0.85 -0.60
N ILE A 156 -4.05 -1.88 0.09
CA ILE A 156 -3.22 -2.76 0.92
C ILE A 156 -2.91 -4.02 0.12
N GLY A 157 -1.64 -4.37 0.01
CA GLY A 157 -1.17 -5.48 -0.82
C GLY A 157 -0.90 -5.07 -2.27
N PRO A 158 -0.55 -6.04 -3.13
CA PRO A 158 -0.11 -5.77 -4.50
C PRO A 158 -1.19 -5.07 -5.33
N LEU A 159 -0.77 -4.03 -6.05
CA LEU A 159 -1.60 -3.33 -7.01
C LEU A 159 -1.85 -4.25 -8.21
N THR A 160 -3.09 -4.30 -8.68
CA THR A 160 -3.48 -5.03 -9.88
C THR A 160 -3.81 -4.08 -11.04
N GLN A 161 -3.84 -4.62 -12.26
CA GLN A 161 -4.27 -3.84 -13.43
C GLN A 161 -5.73 -3.36 -13.29
N LEU A 162 -6.56 -4.15 -12.60
CA LEU A 162 -7.96 -3.82 -12.33
C LEU A 162 -8.06 -2.61 -11.38
N ASP A 163 -7.29 -2.61 -10.27
CA ASP A 163 -7.23 -1.47 -9.34
C ASP A 163 -6.82 -0.17 -10.09
N VAL A 164 -5.87 -0.28 -11.02
CA VAL A 164 -5.45 0.87 -11.83
C VAL A 164 -6.58 1.36 -12.73
N SER A 165 -7.25 0.46 -13.46
CA SER A 165 -8.25 0.84 -14.47
C SER A 165 -9.60 1.24 -13.90
N GLU A 166 -10.03 0.64 -12.78
CA GLU A 166 -11.38 0.84 -12.23
C GLU A 166 -11.38 1.84 -11.07
N ASP A 167 -10.30 1.95 -10.31
CA ASP A 167 -10.24 2.81 -9.13
C ASP A 167 -9.33 4.03 -9.34
N ILE A 168 -8.06 3.80 -9.72
CA ILE A 168 -7.05 4.86 -9.69
C ILE A 168 -7.24 5.86 -10.85
N LEU A 169 -7.35 5.37 -12.09
CA LEU A 169 -7.46 6.26 -13.25
C LEU A 169 -8.73 7.13 -13.23
N PRO A 170 -9.93 6.60 -12.93
CA PRO A 170 -11.14 7.41 -12.81
C PRO A 170 -11.03 8.48 -11.72
N LEU A 171 -10.42 8.11 -10.58
CA LEU A 171 -10.24 9.03 -9.46
C LEU A 171 -9.22 10.14 -9.78
N ILE A 172 -8.13 9.81 -10.49
CA ILE A 172 -7.18 10.82 -11.00
C ILE A 172 -7.88 11.80 -11.94
N GLU A 173 -8.72 11.29 -12.85
CA GLU A 173 -9.47 12.15 -13.78
C GLU A 173 -10.41 13.11 -13.02
N GLU A 174 -11.07 12.64 -11.97
CA GLU A 174 -11.91 13.47 -11.09
C GLU A 174 -11.10 14.56 -10.38
N LEU A 175 -9.96 14.18 -9.77
CA LEU A 175 -9.11 15.07 -8.97
C LEU A 175 -8.30 16.06 -9.82
N SER A 176 -8.21 15.83 -11.12
CA SER A 176 -7.44 16.68 -12.04
C SER A 176 -8.28 17.79 -12.69
N ARG A 177 -9.59 17.77 -12.47
CA ARG A 177 -10.53 18.80 -12.96
C ARG A 177 -10.49 20.04 -12.08
#